data_4cc2c1e3ee43ac35f43cace7d25557f6
#
_entry.id   4cc2c1e3ee43ac35f43cace7d25557f6
#
_cell.length_a   1.000
_cell.length_b   1.000
_cell.length_c   1.000
_cell.angle_alpha   90.00
_cell.angle_beta   90.00
_cell.angle_gamma   90.00
#
_symmetry.space_group_name_H-M   'P 1'
#
loop_
_entity.id
_entity.type
_entity.pdbx_description
1 polymer ?
#
loop_
_entity_poly.entity_id
_entity_poly.type
_entity_poly.pdbx_seq_one_letter_code
_entity_poly.pdbx_strand_id
1 'polypeptide(L)'
;MSVDPEALLEMLKERLFVVQQISAAQSWKLLNRQLAGGAEFEIQRIEQEIAETGGSHALAYAIEEAHERLEEARAGMATCDAQCATLERSLEELDRCIATGR
;
A
#
# COMPACT_ATOMS: atom_id res chain seq x y z
N MET A 1 -16.34 35.21 -9.69
CA MET A 1 -15.29 35.82 -8.87
C MET A 1 -13.94 35.20 -9.21
N SER A 2 -12.95 36.04 -9.40
CA SER A 2 -11.59 35.54 -9.65
C SER A 2 -10.93 35.11 -8.36
N VAL A 3 -10.20 34.00 -8.42
CA VAL A 3 -9.42 33.48 -7.31
C VAL A 3 -8.19 34.34 -7.12
N ASP A 4 -7.81 34.60 -5.89
CA ASP A 4 -6.53 35.21 -5.58
C ASP A 4 -5.40 34.34 -6.16
N PRO A 5 -4.49 34.88 -6.98
CA PRO A 5 -3.39 34.09 -7.56
C PRO A 5 -2.52 33.37 -6.54
N GLU A 6 -2.31 33.97 -5.36
CA GLU A 6 -1.53 33.30 -4.30
C GLU A 6 -2.29 32.12 -3.72
N ALA A 7 -3.60 32.25 -3.49
CA ALA A 7 -4.43 31.17 -3.00
C ALA A 7 -4.48 30.01 -4.01
N LEU A 8 -4.59 30.34 -5.28
CA LEU A 8 -4.56 29.32 -6.36
C LEU A 8 -3.21 28.58 -6.38
N LEU A 9 -2.12 29.32 -6.27
CA LEU A 9 -0.78 28.73 -6.25
C LEU A 9 -0.63 27.76 -5.07
N GLU A 10 -1.10 28.15 -3.89
CA GLU A 10 -1.05 27.27 -2.71
C GLU A 10 -1.89 26.00 -2.90
N MET A 11 -3.08 26.11 -3.49
CA MET A 11 -3.90 24.94 -3.80
C MET A 11 -3.21 24.01 -4.80
N LEU A 12 -2.55 24.55 -5.81
CA LEU A 12 -1.80 23.76 -6.79
C LEU A 12 -0.59 23.05 -6.17
N LYS A 13 0.11 23.71 -5.26
CA LYS A 13 1.21 23.09 -4.51
C LYS A 13 0.72 21.95 -3.62
N GLU A 14 -0.39 22.18 -2.92
CA GLU A 14 -1.00 21.15 -2.09
C GLU A 14 -1.47 19.96 -2.92
N ARG A 15 -2.05 20.23 -4.09
CA ARG A 15 -2.44 19.18 -5.03
C ARG A 15 -1.26 18.32 -5.45
N LEU A 16 -0.14 18.96 -5.78
CA LEU A 16 1.08 18.25 -6.16
C LEU A 16 1.58 17.36 -5.02
N PHE A 17 1.57 17.89 -3.80
CA PHE A 17 1.95 17.13 -2.61
C PHE A 17 1.07 15.89 -2.43
N VAL A 18 -0.24 16.04 -2.53
CA VAL A 18 -1.19 14.92 -2.39
C VAL A 18 -0.94 13.87 -3.47
N VAL A 19 -0.73 14.28 -4.72
CA VAL A 19 -0.42 13.36 -5.83
C VAL A 19 0.87 12.58 -5.55
N GLN A 20 1.89 13.25 -5.03
CA GLN A 20 3.15 12.59 -4.65
C GLN A 20 2.94 11.57 -3.52
N GLN A 21 2.08 11.88 -2.56
CA GLN A 21 1.76 10.96 -1.46
C GLN A 21 0.98 9.74 -1.96
N ILE A 22 0.07 9.91 -2.91
CA ILE A 22 -0.65 8.80 -3.55
C ILE A 22 0.35 7.89 -4.26
N SER A 23 1.26 8.46 -5.04
CA SER A 23 2.29 7.71 -5.74
C SER A 23 3.17 6.90 -4.78
N ALA A 24 3.58 7.51 -3.66
CA ALA A 24 4.37 6.84 -2.63
C ALA A 24 3.60 5.67 -2.01
N ALA A 25 2.32 5.86 -1.69
CA ALA A 25 1.48 4.80 -1.12
C ALA A 25 1.30 3.64 -2.11
N GLN A 26 1.12 3.93 -3.40
CA GLN A 26 1.01 2.91 -4.44
C GLN A 26 2.31 2.11 -4.59
N SER A 27 3.46 2.77 -4.48
CA SER A 27 4.76 2.11 -4.52
C SER A 27 4.95 1.17 -3.33
N TRP A 28 4.56 1.59 -2.14
CA TRP A 28 4.58 0.76 -0.95
C TRP A 28 3.66 -0.43 -1.06
N LYS A 29 2.47 -0.24 -1.66
CA LYS A 29 1.53 -1.34 -1.90
C LYS A 29 2.14 -2.38 -2.84
N LEU A 30 2.80 -1.93 -3.91
CA LEU A 30 3.45 -2.84 -4.86
C LEU A 30 4.55 -3.65 -4.17
N LEU A 31 5.37 -3.01 -3.33
CA LEU A 31 6.41 -3.71 -2.57
C LEU A 31 5.79 -4.76 -1.65
N ASN A 32 4.74 -4.42 -0.90
CA ASN A 32 4.07 -5.37 -0.02
C ASN A 32 3.42 -6.52 -0.81
N ARG A 33 2.89 -6.24 -1.99
CA ARG A 33 2.35 -7.29 -2.88
C ARG A 33 3.44 -8.29 -3.27
N GLN A 34 4.63 -7.81 -3.60
CA GLN A 34 5.76 -8.66 -3.94
C GLN A 34 6.20 -9.52 -2.75
N LEU A 35 6.24 -8.91 -1.55
CA LEU A 35 6.56 -9.63 -0.31
C LEU A 35 5.52 -10.70 0.00
N ALA A 36 4.25 -10.39 -0.19
CA ALA A 36 3.15 -11.35 0.00
C ALA A 36 3.28 -12.53 -0.97
N GLY A 37 3.56 -12.26 -2.25
CA GLY A 37 3.76 -13.30 -3.26
C GLY A 37 4.93 -14.21 -2.92
N GLY A 38 6.04 -13.64 -2.46
CA GLY A 38 7.21 -14.41 -2.02
C GLY A 38 6.90 -15.30 -0.81
N ALA A 39 6.16 -14.77 0.16
CA ALA A 39 5.75 -15.54 1.33
C ALA A 39 4.79 -16.68 0.96
N GLU A 40 3.83 -16.43 0.07
CA GLU A 40 2.92 -17.48 -0.43
C GLU A 40 3.68 -18.60 -1.13
N PHE A 41 4.65 -18.25 -1.96
CA PHE A 41 5.51 -19.22 -2.64
C PHE A 41 6.29 -20.06 -1.63
N GLU A 42 6.85 -19.42 -0.62
CA GLU A 42 7.61 -20.09 0.44
C GLU A 42 6.71 -21.05 1.23
N ILE A 43 5.49 -20.66 1.55
CA ILE A 43 4.51 -21.51 2.23
C ILE A 43 4.23 -22.77 1.40
N GLN A 44 3.96 -22.60 0.11
CA GLN A 44 3.71 -23.74 -0.80
C GLN A 44 4.89 -24.69 -0.87
N ARG A 45 6.11 -24.14 -0.93
CA ARG A 45 7.33 -24.94 -0.95
C ARG A 45 7.50 -25.76 0.32
N ILE A 46 7.25 -25.14 1.48
CA ILE A 46 7.36 -25.81 2.78
C ILE A 46 6.29 -26.88 2.94
N GLU A 47 5.04 -26.58 2.54
CA GLU A 47 3.94 -27.54 2.58
C GLU A 47 4.25 -28.78 1.75
N GLN A 48 4.84 -28.58 0.58
CA GLN A 48 5.25 -29.69 -0.29
C GLN A 48 6.34 -30.52 0.37
N GLU A 49 7.33 -29.87 0.99
CA GLU A 49 8.41 -30.56 1.68
C GLU A 49 7.88 -31.38 2.87
N ILE A 50 6.94 -30.81 3.65
CA ILE A 50 6.28 -31.53 4.73
C ILE A 50 5.54 -32.76 4.22
N ALA A 51 4.83 -32.63 3.09
CA ALA A 51 4.10 -33.74 2.48
C ALA A 51 5.05 -34.86 2.04
N GLU A 52 6.24 -34.52 1.56
CA GLU A 52 7.24 -35.49 1.09
C GLU A 52 8.04 -36.13 2.21
N THR A 53 8.39 -35.37 3.26
CA THR A 53 9.31 -35.81 4.31
C THR A 53 8.65 -36.11 5.65
N GLY A 54 7.37 -35.75 5.83
CA GLY A 54 6.66 -35.94 7.10
C GLY A 54 6.82 -34.80 8.10
N GLY A 55 7.56 -33.75 7.74
CA GLY A 55 7.70 -32.58 8.62
C GLY A 55 8.83 -32.69 9.63
N SER A 56 9.12 -31.55 10.26
CA SER A 56 10.12 -31.42 11.33
C SER A 56 9.85 -30.15 12.10
N HIS A 57 10.52 -29.98 13.26
CA HIS A 57 10.43 -28.73 14.02
C HIS A 57 10.93 -27.53 13.20
N ALA A 58 11.98 -27.72 12.42
CA ALA A 58 12.52 -26.67 11.55
C ALA A 58 11.51 -26.24 10.49
N LEU A 59 10.79 -27.18 9.87
CA LEU A 59 9.77 -26.89 8.88
C LEU A 59 8.54 -26.24 9.52
N ALA A 60 8.14 -26.68 10.71
CA ALA A 60 7.03 -26.05 11.45
C ALA A 60 7.34 -24.57 11.77
N TYR A 61 8.56 -24.32 12.23
CA TYR A 61 9.01 -22.94 12.49
C TYR A 61 9.05 -22.11 11.21
N ALA A 62 9.59 -22.68 10.14
CA ALA A 62 9.71 -21.97 8.87
C ALA A 62 8.35 -21.58 8.28
N ILE A 63 7.35 -22.47 8.39
CA ILE A 63 6.02 -22.18 7.85
C ILE A 63 5.31 -21.10 8.68
N GLU A 64 5.46 -21.11 10.02
CA GLU A 64 4.91 -20.06 10.86
C GLU A 64 5.51 -18.71 10.53
N GLU A 65 6.83 -18.67 10.34
CA GLU A 65 7.54 -17.44 9.97
C GLU A 65 7.07 -16.90 8.62
N ALA A 66 6.87 -17.79 7.64
CA ALA A 66 6.37 -17.42 6.33
C ALA A 66 4.94 -16.87 6.40
N HIS A 67 4.07 -17.47 7.23
CA HIS A 67 2.72 -16.97 7.46
C HIS A 67 2.73 -15.59 8.12
N GLU A 68 3.61 -15.35 9.08
CA GLU A 68 3.75 -14.02 9.70
C GLU A 68 4.14 -12.97 8.68
N ARG A 69 5.12 -13.29 7.80
CA ARG A 69 5.51 -12.37 6.73
C ARG A 69 4.37 -12.09 5.76
N LEU A 70 3.56 -13.08 5.46
CA LEU A 70 2.39 -12.92 4.61
C LEU A 70 1.37 -11.99 5.24
N GLU A 71 1.07 -12.18 6.53
CA GLU A 71 0.13 -11.33 7.26
C GLU A 71 0.61 -9.88 7.34
N GLU A 72 1.90 -9.68 7.62
CA GLU A 72 2.49 -8.34 7.65
C GLU A 72 2.39 -7.65 6.30
N ALA A 73 2.68 -8.37 5.22
CA ALA A 73 2.60 -7.82 3.87
C ALA A 73 1.15 -7.47 3.50
N ARG A 74 0.19 -8.33 3.85
CA ARG A 74 -1.24 -8.07 3.61
C ARG A 74 -1.73 -6.87 4.42
N ALA A 75 -1.31 -6.75 5.68
CA ALA A 75 -1.63 -5.59 6.52
C ALA A 75 -1.05 -4.31 5.93
N GLY A 76 0.18 -4.37 5.41
CA GLY A 76 0.81 -3.25 4.71
C GLY A 76 0.03 -2.81 3.49
N MET A 77 -0.45 -3.77 2.69
CA MET A 77 -1.30 -3.47 1.52
C MET A 77 -2.61 -2.78 1.93
N ALA A 78 -3.26 -3.28 2.97
CA ALA A 78 -4.50 -2.69 3.48
C ALA A 78 -4.27 -1.27 3.98
N THR A 79 -3.16 -1.01 4.67
CA THR A 79 -2.78 0.32 5.12
C THR A 79 -2.58 1.26 3.93
N CYS A 80 -1.88 0.81 2.89
CA CYS A 80 -1.69 1.60 1.68
C CYS A 80 -3.01 1.93 0.99
N ASP A 81 -3.93 0.95 0.90
CA ASP A 81 -5.25 1.17 0.32
C ASP A 81 -6.05 2.22 1.10
N ALA A 82 -6.01 2.17 2.43
CA ALA A 82 -6.69 3.15 3.27
C ALA A 82 -6.09 4.55 3.10
N GLN A 83 -4.76 4.64 3.03
CA GLN A 83 -4.07 5.91 2.79
C GLN A 83 -4.43 6.48 1.42
N CYS A 84 -4.42 5.65 0.37
CA CYS A 84 -4.80 6.07 -0.97
C CYS A 84 -6.24 6.59 -1.00
N ALA A 85 -7.18 5.89 -0.37
CA ALA A 85 -8.58 6.31 -0.32
C ALA A 85 -8.73 7.69 0.32
N THR A 86 -8.03 7.93 1.43
CA THR A 86 -8.04 9.22 2.12
C THR A 86 -7.44 10.33 1.25
N LEU A 87 -6.30 10.05 0.63
CA LEU A 87 -5.60 11.01 -0.23
C LEU A 87 -6.41 11.33 -1.50
N GLU A 88 -7.07 10.34 -2.09
CA GLU A 88 -7.93 10.55 -3.25
C GLU A 88 -9.12 11.44 -2.93
N ARG A 89 -9.71 11.30 -1.74
CA ARG A 89 -10.77 12.21 -1.29
C ARG A 89 -10.24 13.64 -1.13
N SER A 90 -9.03 13.80 -0.58
CA SER A 90 -8.39 15.10 -0.47
C SER A 90 -8.14 15.71 -1.84
N LEU A 91 -7.71 14.90 -2.79
CA LEU A 91 -7.46 15.34 -4.17
C LEU A 91 -8.74 15.82 -4.84
N GLU A 92 -9.84 15.06 -4.69
CA GLU A 92 -11.14 15.46 -5.21
C GLU A 92 -11.61 16.80 -4.64
N GLU A 93 -11.42 17.00 -3.33
CA GLU A 93 -11.76 18.24 -2.67
C GLU A 93 -10.95 19.42 -3.19
N LEU A 94 -9.63 19.23 -3.35
CA LEU A 94 -8.75 20.25 -3.92
C LEU A 94 -9.12 20.58 -5.36
N ASP A 95 -9.41 19.56 -6.17
CA ASP A 95 -9.81 19.77 -7.56
C ASP A 95 -11.12 20.55 -7.64
N ARG A 96 -12.05 20.27 -6.75
CA ARG A 96 -13.30 21.02 -6.66
C ARG A 96 -13.04 22.47 -6.29
N CYS A 97 -12.21 22.71 -5.28
CA CYS A 97 -11.85 24.06 -4.85
C CYS A 97 -11.15 24.85 -5.97
N ILE A 98 -10.25 24.22 -6.69
CA ILE A 98 -9.54 24.84 -7.82
C ILE A 98 -10.52 25.20 -8.91
N ALA A 99 -11.44 24.28 -9.27
CA ALA A 99 -12.41 24.47 -10.33
C ALA A 99 -13.43 25.59 -10.01
N THR A 100 -13.84 25.70 -8.75
CA THR A 100 -14.84 26.68 -8.32
C THR A 100 -14.23 28.00 -7.84
N GLY A 101 -12.93 28.06 -7.66
CA GLY A 101 -12.24 29.23 -7.14
C GLY A 101 -12.45 29.47 -5.66
N ARG A 102 -12.72 28.44 -4.87
CA ARG A 102 -13.00 28.56 -3.43
C ARG A 102 -11.94 27.92 -2.53
#